data_a2021b283f2803140affb8855e31b282
#
_entry.id   a2021b283f2803140affb8855e31b282
#
_cell.length_a   1.000
_cell.length_b   1.000
_cell.length_c   1.000
_cell.angle_alpha   90.00
_cell.angle_beta   90.00
_cell.angle_gamma   90.00
#
_symmetry.space_group_name_H-M   'P 1'
#
loop_
_entity.id
_entity.type
_entity.pdbx_description
1 polymer ?
#
loop_
_entity_poly.entity_id
_entity_poly.type
_entity_poly.pdbx_seq_one_letter_code
_entity_poly.pdbx_strand_id
1 'polypeptide(L)'
;IEDGAQIGDNTVIFPQCYIGKNVSVGKNCYIYPQVVIREECVLKDYVILQAGAKIGSDGFGFTFHDGRHQKIPQIGNVVLGNDVEVQSNTCIDRAKISSTVIGDNTKIDNLVQIGHNVHVGMSSIMCAQVGVAGTTEIGNGVILAGQVGLAGHMSIGDRAQVGAQSGVMTSIPAGQTYFGYPAMPQREAFKLQAILRKLPEMHKEFRTFKKQLEETKNLSFF
;
A
#
# COMPACT_ATOMS: atom_id res chain seq x y z
N ILE A 1 -10.35 -25.91 9.25
CA ILE A 1 -8.98 -26.19 8.77
C ILE A 1 -9.10 -27.23 7.68
N GLU A 2 -8.53 -26.95 6.53
CA GLU A 2 -8.57 -27.78 5.32
C GLU A 2 -7.39 -28.76 5.26
N ASP A 3 -7.47 -29.71 4.30
CA ASP A 3 -6.46 -30.74 4.10
C ASP A 3 -5.07 -30.17 3.79
N GLY A 4 -4.04 -30.81 4.35
CA GLY A 4 -2.64 -30.46 4.16
C GLY A 4 -2.18 -29.19 4.89
N ALA A 5 -3.05 -28.53 5.64
CA ALA A 5 -2.65 -27.40 6.49
C ALA A 5 -1.73 -27.88 7.62
N GLN A 6 -0.67 -27.12 7.87
CA GLN A 6 0.32 -27.38 8.92
C GLN A 6 0.30 -26.25 9.94
N ILE A 7 0.19 -26.57 11.22
CA ILE A 7 0.11 -25.59 12.32
C ILE A 7 1.26 -25.89 13.30
N GLY A 8 2.09 -24.89 13.52
CA GLY A 8 3.24 -24.99 14.43
C GLY A 8 2.84 -24.98 15.92
N ASP A 9 3.79 -25.36 16.75
CA ASP A 9 3.61 -25.50 18.19
C ASP A 9 3.16 -24.18 18.86
N ASN A 10 2.31 -24.28 19.86
CA ASN A 10 1.77 -23.16 20.67
C ASN A 10 0.99 -22.10 19.85
N THR A 11 0.62 -22.39 18.63
CA THR A 11 -0.24 -21.50 17.84
C THR A 11 -1.68 -21.63 18.29
N VAL A 12 -2.33 -20.48 18.53
CA VAL A 12 -3.71 -20.37 18.99
C VAL A 12 -4.60 -19.92 17.84
N ILE A 13 -5.62 -20.72 17.51
CA ILE A 13 -6.62 -20.38 16.49
C ILE A 13 -7.98 -20.23 17.19
N PHE A 14 -8.54 -19.04 17.13
CA PHE A 14 -9.82 -18.73 17.72
C PHE A 14 -11.00 -19.22 16.85
N PRO A 15 -12.24 -19.23 17.37
CA PRO A 15 -13.41 -19.69 16.63
C PRO A 15 -13.67 -18.91 15.33
N GLN A 16 -14.36 -19.59 14.38
CA GLN A 16 -14.79 -19.01 13.09
C GLN A 16 -13.64 -18.62 12.15
N CYS A 17 -12.44 -19.16 12.35
CA CYS A 17 -11.34 -19.00 11.41
C CYS A 17 -11.46 -20.02 10.26
N TYR A 18 -11.11 -19.60 9.04
CA TYR A 18 -10.91 -20.47 7.90
C TYR A 18 -9.41 -20.55 7.58
N ILE A 19 -8.88 -21.76 7.61
CA ILE A 19 -7.50 -22.09 7.23
C ILE A 19 -7.58 -23.00 6.00
N GLY A 20 -7.14 -22.46 4.86
CA GLY A 20 -7.25 -23.11 3.56
C GLY A 20 -6.27 -24.24 3.36
N LYS A 21 -6.44 -24.95 2.25
CA LYS A 21 -5.65 -26.11 1.87
C LYS A 21 -4.16 -25.78 1.76
N ASN A 22 -3.30 -26.66 2.29
CA ASN A 22 -1.84 -26.52 2.25
C ASN A 22 -1.30 -25.22 2.86
N VAL A 23 -2.05 -24.55 3.73
CA VAL A 23 -1.56 -23.39 4.49
C VAL A 23 -0.50 -23.87 5.49
N SER A 24 0.59 -23.10 5.60
CA SER A 24 1.61 -23.31 6.64
C SER A 24 1.58 -22.17 7.63
N VAL A 25 1.35 -22.46 8.90
CA VAL A 25 1.40 -21.51 10.03
C VAL A 25 2.53 -21.94 10.96
N GLY A 26 3.43 -21.02 11.26
CA GLY A 26 4.56 -21.23 12.17
C GLY A 26 4.14 -21.37 13.63
N LYS A 27 5.10 -21.24 14.54
CA LYS A 27 4.95 -21.41 15.98
C LYS A 27 4.52 -20.10 16.66
N ASN A 28 3.84 -20.24 17.81
CA ASN A 28 3.46 -19.12 18.68
C ASN A 28 2.65 -18.04 17.98
N CYS A 29 1.86 -18.39 16.97
CA CYS A 29 0.98 -17.46 16.26
C CYS A 29 -0.35 -17.30 16.99
N TYR A 30 -1.02 -16.15 16.80
CA TYR A 30 -2.36 -15.89 17.30
C TYR A 30 -3.28 -15.51 16.14
N ILE A 31 -4.27 -16.36 15.87
CA ILE A 31 -5.23 -16.19 14.76
C ILE A 31 -6.61 -15.89 15.37
N TYR A 32 -6.96 -14.62 15.43
CA TYR A 32 -8.20 -14.15 16.07
C TYR A 32 -9.47 -14.51 15.28
N PRO A 33 -10.67 -14.37 15.88
CA PRO A 33 -11.90 -14.80 15.24
C PRO A 33 -12.15 -14.21 13.85
N GLN A 34 -12.81 -14.99 12.97
CA GLN A 34 -13.20 -14.59 11.61
C GLN A 34 -12.02 -14.30 10.65
N VAL A 35 -10.81 -14.65 11.01
CA VAL A 35 -9.67 -14.62 10.10
C VAL A 35 -9.85 -15.65 9.00
N VAL A 36 -9.52 -15.24 7.76
CA VAL A 36 -9.48 -16.13 6.61
C VAL A 36 -8.05 -16.18 6.07
N ILE A 37 -7.47 -17.36 6.01
CA ILE A 37 -6.20 -17.61 5.34
C ILE A 37 -6.48 -18.56 4.17
N ARG A 38 -6.34 -18.04 2.94
CA ARG A 38 -6.58 -18.81 1.73
C ARG A 38 -5.45 -19.82 1.50
N GLU A 39 -5.73 -20.76 0.61
CA GLU A 39 -4.86 -21.87 0.26
C GLU A 39 -3.42 -21.46 -0.07
N GLU A 40 -2.45 -22.28 0.32
CA GLU A 40 -1.01 -22.18 0.05
C GLU A 40 -0.30 -20.97 0.68
N CYS A 41 -1.00 -20.15 1.49
CA CYS A 41 -0.37 -19.05 2.21
C CYS A 41 0.57 -19.58 3.30
N VAL A 42 1.63 -18.82 3.55
CA VAL A 42 2.67 -19.16 4.54
C VAL A 42 2.77 -18.04 5.57
N LEU A 43 2.59 -18.40 6.83
CA LEU A 43 2.85 -17.54 7.98
C LEU A 43 4.06 -18.10 8.73
N LYS A 44 5.07 -17.29 8.98
CA LYS A 44 6.21 -17.70 9.82
C LYS A 44 5.85 -17.61 11.31
N ASP A 45 6.84 -17.62 12.18
CA ASP A 45 6.64 -17.67 13.63
C ASP A 45 6.18 -16.31 14.20
N TYR A 46 5.44 -16.35 15.32
CA TYR A 46 4.96 -15.20 16.08
C TYR A 46 4.04 -14.24 15.30
N VAL A 47 3.39 -14.70 14.24
CA VAL A 47 2.43 -13.89 13.49
C VAL A 47 1.16 -13.70 14.29
N ILE A 48 0.65 -12.46 14.31
CA ILE A 48 -0.62 -12.11 14.93
C ILE A 48 -1.58 -11.61 13.84
N LEU A 49 -2.72 -12.28 13.68
CA LEU A 49 -3.79 -11.84 12.80
C LEU A 49 -5.01 -11.46 13.63
N GLN A 50 -5.37 -10.18 13.64
CA GLN A 50 -6.54 -9.68 14.37
C GLN A 50 -7.86 -10.03 13.66
N ALA A 51 -8.96 -9.87 14.39
CA ALA A 51 -10.27 -10.31 13.93
C ALA A 51 -10.65 -9.80 12.55
N GLY A 52 -11.11 -10.70 11.70
CA GLY A 52 -11.56 -10.36 10.36
C GLY A 52 -10.47 -10.12 9.31
N ALA A 53 -9.18 -10.24 9.62
CA ALA A 53 -8.11 -10.14 8.62
C ALA A 53 -8.27 -11.21 7.53
N LYS A 54 -7.99 -10.85 6.27
CA LYS A 54 -8.10 -11.72 5.09
C LYS A 54 -6.74 -11.83 4.40
N ILE A 55 -6.18 -13.02 4.41
CA ILE A 55 -4.87 -13.32 3.83
C ILE A 55 -5.05 -14.22 2.61
N GLY A 56 -4.57 -13.75 1.45
CA GLY A 56 -4.57 -14.53 0.22
C GLY A 56 -5.84 -14.45 -0.62
N SER A 57 -6.66 -13.39 -0.46
CA SER A 57 -7.75 -13.09 -1.40
C SER A 57 -7.22 -12.90 -2.80
N ASP A 58 -8.04 -13.15 -3.82
CA ASP A 58 -7.63 -12.90 -5.21
C ASP A 58 -7.30 -11.42 -5.41
N GLY A 59 -6.16 -11.14 -6.03
CA GLY A 59 -5.81 -9.81 -6.46
C GLY A 59 -6.79 -9.26 -7.52
N PHE A 60 -6.90 -7.94 -7.57
CA PHE A 60 -7.77 -7.24 -8.53
C PHE A 60 -7.10 -7.18 -9.91
N GLY A 61 -7.22 -8.27 -10.67
CA GLY A 61 -6.63 -8.43 -12.01
C GLY A 61 -7.70 -8.73 -13.06
N PHE A 62 -7.88 -7.82 -14.02
CA PHE A 62 -8.81 -7.96 -15.13
C PHE A 62 -8.19 -7.47 -16.44
N THR A 63 -8.59 -8.06 -17.56
CA THR A 63 -8.34 -7.54 -18.90
C THR A 63 -9.68 -7.17 -19.54
N PHE A 64 -9.69 -6.12 -20.37
CA PHE A 64 -10.88 -5.76 -21.12
C PHE A 64 -10.79 -6.37 -22.53
N HIS A 65 -11.69 -7.29 -22.85
CA HIS A 65 -11.76 -7.96 -24.13
C HIS A 65 -13.22 -8.24 -24.50
N ASP A 66 -13.58 -8.02 -25.77
CA ASP A 66 -14.94 -8.18 -26.31
C ASP A 66 -16.02 -7.44 -25.49
N GLY A 67 -15.74 -6.18 -25.13
CA GLY A 67 -16.70 -5.30 -24.44
C GLY A 67 -16.95 -5.64 -22.97
N ARG A 68 -16.16 -6.52 -22.34
CA ARG A 68 -16.31 -6.92 -20.93
C ARG A 68 -14.99 -7.11 -20.21
N HIS A 69 -15.02 -6.98 -18.90
CA HIS A 69 -13.88 -7.32 -18.04
C HIS A 69 -13.82 -8.84 -17.83
N GLN A 70 -12.69 -9.43 -18.18
CA GLN A 70 -12.39 -10.84 -17.96
C GLN A 70 -11.38 -10.95 -16.82
N LYS A 71 -11.68 -11.79 -15.82
CA LYS A 71 -10.81 -12.00 -14.66
C LYS A 71 -9.52 -12.72 -15.08
N ILE A 72 -8.41 -12.21 -14.60
CA ILE A 72 -7.10 -12.88 -14.69
C ILE A 72 -6.95 -13.76 -13.44
N PRO A 73 -6.75 -15.09 -13.57
CA PRO A 73 -6.53 -15.96 -12.43
C PRO A 73 -5.35 -15.51 -11.57
N GLN A 74 -5.52 -15.62 -10.26
CA GLN A 74 -4.50 -15.32 -9.27
C GLN A 74 -4.06 -16.65 -8.63
N ILE A 75 -2.91 -17.16 -9.02
CA ILE A 75 -2.44 -18.52 -8.67
C ILE A 75 -1.26 -18.53 -7.71
N GLY A 76 -0.79 -17.36 -7.30
CA GLY A 76 0.23 -17.23 -6.27
C GLY A 76 -0.34 -17.28 -4.86
N ASN A 77 0.46 -16.91 -3.88
CA ASN A 77 0.10 -16.93 -2.47
C ASN A 77 0.54 -15.66 -1.73
N VAL A 78 0.42 -15.67 -0.41
CA VAL A 78 0.95 -14.65 0.51
C VAL A 78 1.95 -15.32 1.45
N VAL A 79 3.07 -14.64 1.71
CA VAL A 79 4.07 -15.02 2.71
C VAL A 79 4.21 -13.90 3.74
N LEU A 80 3.89 -14.21 4.99
CA LEU A 80 4.12 -13.32 6.14
C LEU A 80 5.40 -13.76 6.88
N GLY A 81 6.30 -12.83 7.11
CA GLY A 81 7.53 -13.01 7.87
C GLY A 81 7.28 -13.24 9.36
N ASN A 82 8.37 -13.41 10.12
CA ASN A 82 8.29 -13.55 11.57
C ASN A 82 7.81 -12.26 12.24
N ASP A 83 7.05 -12.40 13.32
CA ASP A 83 6.57 -11.27 14.12
C ASP A 83 5.81 -10.20 13.31
N VAL A 84 5.15 -10.61 12.23
CA VAL A 84 4.24 -9.74 11.48
C VAL A 84 2.93 -9.64 12.25
N GLU A 85 2.40 -8.42 12.38
CA GLU A 85 1.09 -8.19 12.97
C GLU A 85 0.18 -7.52 11.94
N VAL A 86 -1.02 -8.11 11.75
CA VAL A 86 -2.04 -7.64 10.83
C VAL A 86 -3.30 -7.36 11.62
N GLN A 87 -3.74 -6.11 11.64
CA GLN A 87 -4.89 -5.67 12.41
C GLN A 87 -6.22 -5.97 11.71
N SER A 88 -7.31 -5.61 12.40
CA SER A 88 -8.67 -6.03 12.05
C SER A 88 -9.11 -5.57 10.65
N ASN A 89 -9.75 -6.50 9.93
CA ASN A 89 -10.32 -6.29 8.59
C ASN A 89 -9.32 -5.81 7.53
N THR A 90 -8.03 -6.00 7.75
CA THR A 90 -6.99 -5.77 6.75
C THR A 90 -7.00 -6.91 5.74
N CYS A 91 -6.82 -6.57 4.46
CA CYS A 91 -6.77 -7.51 3.35
C CYS A 91 -5.40 -7.50 2.68
N ILE A 92 -4.81 -8.69 2.50
CA ILE A 92 -3.56 -8.90 1.76
C ILE A 92 -3.84 -9.87 0.63
N ASP A 93 -3.79 -9.35 -0.61
CA ASP A 93 -4.11 -10.14 -1.80
C ASP A 93 -2.95 -11.06 -2.17
N ARG A 94 -3.29 -12.25 -2.67
CA ARG A 94 -2.31 -13.17 -3.24
C ARG A 94 -1.69 -12.60 -4.51
N ALA A 95 -0.49 -13.00 -4.81
CA ALA A 95 0.14 -12.67 -6.08
C ALA A 95 -0.58 -13.33 -7.27
N LYS A 96 -0.49 -12.71 -8.43
CA LYS A 96 -0.90 -13.32 -9.70
C LYS A 96 -0.10 -14.60 -9.95
N ILE A 97 1.22 -14.52 -9.81
CA ILE A 97 2.20 -15.61 -9.88
C ILE A 97 3.24 -15.30 -8.81
N SER A 98 3.86 -16.30 -8.17
CA SER A 98 4.80 -16.11 -7.07
C SER A 98 4.10 -15.71 -5.75
N SER A 99 4.62 -14.77 -4.99
CA SER A 99 4.09 -14.41 -3.66
C SER A 99 3.95 -12.90 -3.50
N THR A 100 2.92 -12.47 -2.76
CA THR A 100 2.89 -11.20 -2.06
C THR A 100 3.61 -11.41 -0.73
N VAL A 101 4.61 -10.59 -0.41
CA VAL A 101 5.52 -10.83 0.72
C VAL A 101 5.49 -9.68 1.70
N ILE A 102 5.35 -10.01 2.98
CA ILE A 102 5.49 -9.06 4.10
C ILE A 102 6.70 -9.48 4.94
N GLY A 103 7.68 -8.61 5.02
CA GLY A 103 8.93 -8.83 5.76
C GLY A 103 8.74 -8.88 7.28
N ASP A 104 9.71 -9.47 7.95
CA ASP A 104 9.71 -9.69 9.39
C ASP A 104 9.44 -8.40 10.18
N ASN A 105 8.76 -8.51 11.32
CA ASN A 105 8.46 -7.42 12.26
C ASN A 105 7.67 -6.23 11.65
N THR A 106 7.01 -6.42 10.51
CA THR A 106 6.16 -5.38 9.89
C THR A 106 4.80 -5.35 10.59
N LYS A 107 4.29 -4.14 10.87
CA LYS A 107 3.02 -3.91 11.57
C LYS A 107 2.05 -3.20 10.63
N ILE A 108 0.87 -3.79 10.48
CA ILE A 108 -0.15 -3.34 9.53
C ILE A 108 -1.44 -3.11 10.30
N ASP A 109 -1.89 -1.86 10.35
CA ASP A 109 -3.05 -1.43 11.11
C ASP A 109 -4.38 -1.82 10.44
N ASN A 110 -5.49 -1.39 11.01
CA ASN A 110 -6.84 -1.75 10.59
C ASN A 110 -7.19 -1.24 9.19
N LEU A 111 -7.99 -2.01 8.45
CA LEU A 111 -8.56 -1.62 7.16
C LEU A 111 -7.51 -1.28 6.08
N VAL A 112 -6.32 -1.82 6.18
CA VAL A 112 -5.27 -1.68 5.16
C VAL A 112 -5.57 -2.63 4.00
N GLN A 113 -5.35 -2.17 2.76
CA GLN A 113 -5.39 -3.01 1.56
C GLN A 113 -4.01 -3.13 0.96
N ILE A 114 -3.50 -4.35 0.87
CA ILE A 114 -2.26 -4.67 0.15
C ILE A 114 -2.62 -5.47 -1.10
N GLY A 115 -2.30 -4.91 -2.26
CA GLY A 115 -2.58 -5.50 -3.57
C GLY A 115 -1.65 -6.67 -3.91
N HIS A 116 -1.96 -7.35 -5.00
CA HIS A 116 -1.22 -8.52 -5.48
C HIS A 116 0.24 -8.20 -5.82
N ASN A 117 1.15 -9.13 -5.61
CA ASN A 117 2.58 -9.00 -5.94
C ASN A 117 3.28 -7.81 -5.24
N VAL A 118 2.77 -7.32 -4.14
CA VAL A 118 3.44 -6.32 -3.31
C VAL A 118 4.52 -7.01 -2.48
N HIS A 119 5.69 -6.39 -2.39
CA HIS A 119 6.75 -6.81 -1.47
C HIS A 119 6.99 -5.69 -0.45
N VAL A 120 6.88 -6.03 0.81
CA VAL A 120 7.14 -5.12 1.94
C VAL A 120 8.36 -5.61 2.70
N GLY A 121 9.34 -4.74 2.88
CA GLY A 121 10.52 -5.00 3.67
C GLY A 121 10.23 -5.14 5.16
N MET A 122 11.29 -5.42 5.94
CA MET A 122 11.20 -5.64 7.38
C MET A 122 10.91 -4.35 8.14
N SER A 123 10.28 -4.49 9.33
CA SER A 123 10.07 -3.41 10.31
C SER A 123 9.38 -2.17 9.76
N SER A 124 8.55 -2.34 8.74
CA SER A 124 7.73 -1.26 8.18
C SER A 124 6.42 -1.11 8.94
N ILE A 125 5.85 0.09 8.93
CA ILE A 125 4.59 0.42 9.61
C ILE A 125 3.61 0.99 8.59
N MET A 126 2.41 0.43 8.53
CA MET A 126 1.29 0.94 7.75
C MET A 126 0.14 1.27 8.69
N CYS A 127 -0.17 2.54 8.82
CA CYS A 127 -1.30 2.98 9.65
C CYS A 127 -2.65 2.69 8.96
N ALA A 128 -3.73 2.91 9.71
CA ALA A 128 -5.08 2.56 9.26
C ALA A 128 -5.46 3.14 7.89
N GLN A 129 -6.17 2.33 7.11
CA GLN A 129 -6.72 2.68 5.80
C GLN A 129 -5.66 3.00 4.72
N VAL A 130 -4.42 2.57 4.89
CA VAL A 130 -3.42 2.63 3.81
C VAL A 130 -3.84 1.71 2.68
N GLY A 131 -3.71 2.19 1.44
CA GLY A 131 -3.93 1.40 0.23
C GLY A 131 -2.64 1.28 -0.59
N VAL A 132 -2.18 0.06 -0.82
CA VAL A 132 -1.00 -0.26 -1.63
C VAL A 132 -1.46 -0.99 -2.89
N ALA A 133 -1.32 -0.36 -4.05
CA ALA A 133 -1.65 -1.00 -5.32
C ALA A 133 -0.64 -2.09 -5.70
N GLY A 134 -1.08 -2.99 -6.57
CA GLY A 134 -0.30 -4.18 -6.95
C GLY A 134 1.09 -3.89 -7.52
N THR A 135 1.99 -4.83 -7.32
CA THR A 135 3.38 -4.80 -7.85
C THR A 135 4.19 -3.60 -7.33
N THR A 136 3.94 -3.18 -6.10
CA THR A 136 4.69 -2.12 -5.42
C THR A 136 5.76 -2.74 -4.52
N GLU A 137 6.97 -2.20 -4.57
CA GLU A 137 8.10 -2.60 -3.73
C GLU A 137 8.25 -1.58 -2.59
N ILE A 138 8.14 -2.03 -1.35
CA ILE A 138 8.31 -1.19 -0.14
C ILE A 138 9.54 -1.68 0.61
N GLY A 139 10.48 -0.80 0.85
CA GLY A 139 11.73 -1.08 1.55
C GLY A 139 11.56 -1.35 3.05
N ASN A 140 12.68 -1.44 3.75
CA ASN A 140 12.73 -1.70 5.18
C ASN A 140 12.48 -0.42 5.98
N GLY A 141 11.78 -0.53 7.12
CA GLY A 141 11.55 0.57 8.05
C GLY A 141 10.74 1.73 7.46
N VAL A 142 9.93 1.48 6.45
CA VAL A 142 9.07 2.49 5.83
C VAL A 142 7.88 2.79 6.75
N ILE A 143 7.48 4.06 6.83
CA ILE A 143 6.31 4.49 7.59
C ILE A 143 5.30 5.12 6.64
N LEU A 144 4.14 4.47 6.51
CA LEU A 144 2.98 5.00 5.79
C LEU A 144 1.93 5.44 6.80
N ALA A 145 1.70 6.74 6.91
CA ALA A 145 0.69 7.28 7.82
C ALA A 145 -0.74 7.00 7.33
N GLY A 146 -1.73 7.26 8.16
CA GLY A 146 -3.14 6.91 7.87
C GLY A 146 -3.66 7.43 6.54
N GLN A 147 -4.42 6.61 5.83
CA GLN A 147 -5.06 6.93 4.55
C GLN A 147 -4.10 7.28 3.41
N VAL A 148 -2.85 6.86 3.48
CA VAL A 148 -1.92 6.97 2.35
C VAL A 148 -2.33 6.01 1.24
N GLY A 149 -2.33 6.49 0.00
CA GLY A 149 -2.55 5.69 -1.20
C GLY A 149 -1.30 5.64 -2.07
N LEU A 150 -0.82 4.43 -2.39
CA LEU A 150 0.29 4.21 -3.30
C LEU A 150 -0.21 3.68 -4.63
N ALA A 151 0.18 4.32 -5.74
CA ALA A 151 -0.05 3.78 -7.08
C ALA A 151 0.76 2.50 -7.32
N GLY A 152 0.38 1.70 -8.31
CA GLY A 152 1.07 0.45 -8.63
C GLY A 152 2.39 0.63 -9.35
N HIS A 153 3.20 -0.45 -9.36
CA HIS A 153 4.45 -0.53 -10.12
C HIS A 153 5.51 0.53 -9.76
N MET A 154 5.62 0.86 -8.47
CA MET A 154 6.59 1.82 -7.96
C MET A 154 7.40 1.23 -6.81
N SER A 155 8.43 1.95 -6.38
CA SER A 155 9.24 1.61 -5.23
C SER A 155 9.25 2.72 -4.18
N ILE A 156 9.15 2.32 -2.91
CA ILE A 156 9.34 3.19 -1.74
C ILE A 156 10.63 2.73 -1.06
N GLY A 157 11.65 3.57 -1.09
CA GLY A 157 12.98 3.23 -0.56
C GLY A 157 13.00 3.07 0.96
N ASP A 158 14.05 2.41 1.45
CA ASP A 158 14.23 2.14 2.88
C ASP A 158 14.09 3.39 3.74
N ARG A 159 13.40 3.27 4.87
CA ARG A 159 13.18 4.34 5.86
C ARG A 159 12.51 5.60 5.29
N ALA A 160 11.86 5.51 4.13
CA ALA A 160 11.01 6.58 3.64
C ALA A 160 9.76 6.74 4.52
N GLN A 161 9.25 7.96 4.61
CA GLN A 161 8.06 8.27 5.38
C GLN A 161 7.05 9.00 4.50
N VAL A 162 5.78 8.65 4.62
CA VAL A 162 4.70 9.30 3.88
C VAL A 162 3.64 9.81 4.86
N GLY A 163 3.42 11.12 4.85
CA GLY A 163 2.43 11.77 5.72
C GLY A 163 0.99 11.38 5.37
N ALA A 164 0.10 11.52 6.35
CA ALA A 164 -1.29 11.08 6.24
C ALA A 164 -2.03 11.69 5.02
N GLN A 165 -2.94 10.90 4.46
CA GLN A 165 -3.79 11.27 3.31
C GLN A 165 -3.03 11.65 2.02
N SER A 166 -1.74 11.32 1.93
CA SER A 166 -0.96 11.58 0.71
C SER A 166 -1.25 10.55 -0.38
N GLY A 167 -1.43 11.02 -1.60
CA GLY A 167 -1.47 10.18 -2.80
C GLY A 167 -0.11 10.16 -3.47
N VAL A 168 0.53 8.98 -3.53
CA VAL A 168 1.87 8.81 -4.10
C VAL A 168 1.75 8.20 -5.49
N MET A 169 2.22 8.93 -6.49
CA MET A 169 2.13 8.57 -7.90
C MET A 169 3.49 8.19 -8.52
N THR A 170 4.59 8.38 -7.78
CA THR A 170 5.96 8.12 -8.25
C THR A 170 6.80 7.52 -7.14
N SER A 171 7.87 6.79 -7.50
CA SER A 171 8.78 6.19 -6.53
C SER A 171 9.40 7.21 -5.60
N ILE A 172 9.62 6.82 -4.35
CA ILE A 172 10.23 7.65 -3.29
C ILE A 172 11.61 7.09 -2.96
N PRO A 173 12.68 7.89 -3.04
CA PRO A 173 14.01 7.47 -2.63
C PRO A 173 14.10 7.15 -1.13
N ALA A 174 15.10 6.34 -0.76
CA ALA A 174 15.34 5.97 0.63
C ALA A 174 15.57 7.19 1.54
N GLY A 175 15.05 7.14 2.77
CA GLY A 175 15.20 8.15 3.79
C GLY A 175 14.46 9.47 3.55
N GLN A 176 13.66 9.56 2.49
CA GLN A 176 12.90 10.77 2.18
C GLN A 176 11.54 10.80 2.88
N THR A 177 11.10 12.00 3.24
CA THR A 177 9.76 12.23 3.77
C THR A 177 8.92 12.96 2.72
N TYR A 178 7.77 12.37 2.36
CA TYR A 178 6.81 12.93 1.40
C TYR A 178 5.52 13.31 2.13
N PHE A 179 4.92 14.40 1.69
CA PHE A 179 3.71 14.92 2.29
C PHE A 179 2.86 15.65 1.25
N GLY A 180 1.56 15.47 1.24
CA GLY A 180 0.71 16.06 0.21
C GLY A 180 -0.73 16.34 0.61
N TYR A 181 -0.98 16.81 1.86
CA TYR A 181 -2.31 17.25 2.26
C TYR A 181 -2.26 17.90 3.65
N PRO A 182 -2.57 19.15 3.91
CA PRO A 182 -3.15 19.53 5.21
C PRO A 182 -4.57 20.04 5.07
N ALA A 183 -5.44 19.71 6.02
CA ALA A 183 -6.66 20.47 6.23
C ALA A 183 -6.30 21.90 6.68
N MET A 184 -7.02 22.87 6.15
CA MET A 184 -6.86 24.28 6.50
C MET A 184 -8.26 24.91 6.66
N PRO A 185 -8.38 26.12 7.27
CA PRO A 185 -9.67 26.81 7.38
C PRO A 185 -10.37 26.89 6.02
N GLN A 186 -11.67 26.55 5.98
CA GLN A 186 -12.45 26.40 4.73
C GLN A 186 -12.30 27.60 3.80
N ARG A 187 -12.35 28.82 4.36
CA ARG A 187 -12.23 30.06 3.59
C ARG A 187 -10.88 30.20 2.88
N GLU A 188 -9.81 29.73 3.53
CA GLU A 188 -8.45 29.73 2.97
C GLU A 188 -8.31 28.64 1.91
N ALA A 189 -8.84 27.44 2.15
CA ALA A 189 -8.86 26.34 1.19
C ALA A 189 -9.54 26.76 -0.12
N PHE A 190 -10.70 27.40 -0.06
CA PHE A 190 -11.41 27.86 -1.27
C PHE A 190 -10.64 28.95 -2.02
N LYS A 191 -9.98 29.89 -1.32
CA LYS A 191 -9.12 30.88 -1.95
C LYS A 191 -7.94 30.23 -2.67
N LEU A 192 -7.27 29.28 -2.01
CA LEU A 192 -6.14 28.57 -2.59
C LEU A 192 -6.56 27.78 -3.84
N GLN A 193 -7.67 27.06 -3.78
CA GLN A 193 -8.21 26.32 -4.93
C GLN A 193 -8.58 27.24 -6.11
N ALA A 194 -9.14 28.42 -5.83
CA ALA A 194 -9.46 29.40 -6.87
C ALA A 194 -8.19 29.93 -7.56
N ILE A 195 -7.10 30.14 -6.83
CA ILE A 195 -5.81 30.54 -7.38
C ILE A 195 -5.18 29.42 -8.20
N LEU A 196 -5.19 28.16 -7.69
CA LEU A 196 -4.65 27.01 -8.39
C LEU A 196 -5.30 26.80 -9.77
N ARG A 197 -6.62 27.03 -9.89
CA ARG A 197 -7.31 26.95 -11.19
C ARG A 197 -6.84 27.99 -12.20
N LYS A 198 -6.38 29.16 -11.75
CA LYS A 198 -5.86 30.24 -12.62
C LYS A 198 -4.36 30.11 -12.88
N LEU A 199 -3.67 29.23 -12.16
CA LEU A 199 -2.22 29.11 -12.26
C LEU A 199 -1.69 28.86 -13.70
N PRO A 200 -2.35 28.05 -14.58
CA PRO A 200 -1.90 27.87 -15.95
C PRO A 200 -1.95 29.18 -16.77
N GLU A 201 -2.99 30.00 -16.59
CA GLU A 201 -3.15 31.30 -17.26
C GLU A 201 -2.09 32.28 -16.74
N MET A 202 -1.96 32.42 -15.43
CA MET A 202 -0.94 33.24 -14.78
C MET A 202 0.48 32.85 -15.24
N HIS A 203 0.75 31.55 -15.38
CA HIS A 203 2.05 31.08 -15.87
C HIS A 203 2.31 31.53 -17.31
N LYS A 204 1.29 31.46 -18.18
CA LYS A 204 1.38 31.93 -19.58
C LYS A 204 1.63 33.44 -19.65
N GLU A 205 0.89 34.22 -18.89
CA GLU A 205 1.06 35.68 -18.79
C GLU A 205 2.47 36.05 -18.27
N PHE A 206 2.93 35.38 -17.23
CA PHE A 206 4.25 35.57 -16.68
C PHE A 206 5.37 35.31 -17.70
N ARG A 207 5.26 34.25 -18.49
CA ARG A 207 6.21 33.93 -19.58
C ARG A 207 6.22 35.03 -20.66
N THR A 208 5.06 35.54 -21.04
CA THR A 208 4.93 36.65 -22.00
C THR A 208 5.58 37.93 -21.46
N PHE A 209 5.29 38.26 -20.20
CA PHE A 209 5.87 39.42 -19.52
C PHE A 209 7.40 39.32 -19.42
N LYS A 210 7.93 38.14 -19.08
CA LYS A 210 9.38 37.91 -19.04
C LYS A 210 10.04 38.13 -20.42
N LYS A 211 9.42 37.68 -21.49
CA LYS A 211 9.91 37.88 -22.85
C LYS A 211 9.94 39.38 -23.23
N GLN A 212 8.89 40.14 -22.92
CA GLN A 212 8.81 41.55 -23.14
C GLN A 212 9.89 42.35 -22.38
N LEU A 213 10.17 41.96 -21.13
CA LEU A 213 11.24 42.56 -20.33
C LEU A 213 12.63 42.29 -20.92
N GLU A 214 12.89 41.13 -21.45
CA GLU A 214 14.15 40.77 -22.11
C GLU A 214 14.32 41.58 -23.41
N GLU A 215 13.28 41.73 -24.21
CA GLU A 215 13.27 42.56 -25.42
C GLU A 215 13.52 44.06 -25.10
N THR A 216 12.92 44.58 -24.06
CA THR A 216 13.10 45.99 -23.62
C THR A 216 14.53 46.26 -23.13
N LYS A 217 15.13 45.31 -22.39
CA LYS A 217 16.53 45.40 -21.96
C LYS A 217 17.51 45.42 -23.13
N ASN A 218 17.26 44.66 -24.16
CA ASN A 218 18.12 44.63 -25.36
C ASN A 218 18.01 45.90 -26.18
N LEU A 219 16.89 46.63 -26.11
CA LEU A 219 16.71 47.94 -26.77
C LEU A 219 17.33 49.10 -26.01
N SER A 220 17.62 48.97 -24.70
CA SER A 220 18.24 50.03 -23.88
C SER A 220 19.78 50.04 -23.96
N PHE A 221 20.40 49.18 -24.74
CA PHE A 221 21.84 49.10 -24.98
C PHE A 221 22.25 49.72 -26.34
N PHE A 222 21.33 50.40 -27.02
CA PHE A 222 21.59 51.23 -28.20
C PHE A 222 21.18 52.68 -27.89
#